data_3b7c9b1be49b5f7af7929fa82f183575
#
_entry.id   3b7c9b1be49b5f7af7929fa82f183575
#
_cell.length_a   1.000
_cell.length_b   1.000
_cell.length_c   1.000
_cell.angle_alpha   90.00
_cell.angle_beta   90.00
_cell.angle_gamma   90.00
#
_symmetry.space_group_name_H-M   'P 1'
#
loop_
_entity.id
_entity.type
_entity.pdbx_description
1 polymer ?
#
loop_
_entity_poly.entity_id
_entity_poly.type
_entity_poly.pdbx_seq_one_letter_code
_entity_poly.pdbx_strand_id
1 'polypeptide(L)'
;MRTALRLLKWLLGLLAVAIAGAALWLYVSPPALIRVGSNYAAKIICSNVFIAGRDPQTVLERDVQAPGHPLLKLMRVRVEPSDATVHTGLFGVFGDGLAVYRGATGCAAVPDGDVDAALGARFDRPEPSPQGTDMWPDGPRIDVKGHEMVAELLDDPALTGPGMRAVVVVQNGRIIGERFGEDVAHYTQPLIGWSMTKTVTVALIGTRVKAGRLSVEDSNLFPEWEDDERSKITVADLLAMESGLYFNEDYGDVSDVTRMLYLASDMPAFAADQKLEDPVGEIFNYSSGTSVLLSRVWQDTFSAPQDALAWPYEALFGQLGMDSAVFETDTRGTYVGSSNLYASARDWAKFGQLLLQDGVWKGERILPEGWVRWMRTPTEASGGEYGRHVWLHGPRANTPRGVPEDEGFDLPADAFWMLGHDGQTITVIPSLRMVVARMGLTPSRLGYKPQALIEALAKIPGEVE
;
A
#
# COMPACT_ATOMS: atom_id res chain seq x y z
N MET A 1 -54.89 30.38 -16.18
CA MET A 1 -54.48 29.82 -14.87
C MET A 1 -54.70 28.30 -14.76
N ARG A 2 -55.89 27.73 -14.98
CA ARG A 2 -56.17 26.28 -14.84
C ARG A 2 -55.36 25.37 -15.78
N THR A 3 -55.10 25.81 -17.02
CA THR A 3 -54.32 25.05 -18.01
C THR A 3 -52.81 25.00 -17.64
N ALA A 4 -52.24 26.12 -17.19
CA ALA A 4 -50.87 26.19 -16.70
C ALA A 4 -50.65 25.31 -15.46
N LEU A 5 -51.60 25.24 -14.55
CA LEU A 5 -51.56 24.39 -13.37
C LEU A 5 -51.64 22.89 -13.73
N ARG A 6 -52.39 22.50 -14.78
CA ARG A 6 -52.44 21.12 -15.30
C ARG A 6 -51.13 20.73 -15.96
N LEU A 7 -50.54 21.60 -16.81
CA LEU A 7 -49.24 21.39 -17.42
C LEU A 7 -48.14 21.21 -16.36
N LEU A 8 -48.13 22.04 -15.32
CA LEU A 8 -47.18 21.94 -14.22
C LEU A 8 -47.32 20.59 -13.48
N LYS A 9 -48.54 20.11 -13.22
CA LYS A 9 -48.76 18.79 -12.61
C LYS A 9 -48.26 17.62 -13.46
N TRP A 10 -48.47 17.72 -14.78
CA TRP A 10 -47.96 16.72 -15.70
C TRP A 10 -46.42 16.71 -15.78
N LEU A 11 -45.77 17.88 -15.80
CA LEU A 11 -44.33 18.02 -15.76
C LEU A 11 -43.73 17.48 -14.45
N LEU A 12 -44.36 17.79 -13.32
CA LEU A 12 -43.94 17.24 -12.02
C LEU A 12 -44.13 15.71 -11.95
N GLY A 13 -45.21 15.19 -12.53
CA GLY A 13 -45.44 13.73 -12.62
C GLY A 13 -44.40 13.03 -13.49
N LEU A 14 -44.09 13.60 -14.67
CA LEU A 14 -43.03 13.07 -15.54
C LEU A 14 -41.64 13.12 -14.86
N LEU A 15 -41.33 14.21 -14.18
CA LEU A 15 -40.12 14.36 -13.42
C LEU A 15 -40.00 13.30 -12.29
N ALA A 16 -41.08 13.07 -11.56
CA ALA A 16 -41.11 12.05 -10.51
C ALA A 16 -40.90 10.64 -11.06
N VAL A 17 -41.51 10.31 -12.22
CA VAL A 17 -41.32 9.03 -12.90
C VAL A 17 -39.87 8.91 -13.40
N ALA A 18 -39.28 9.97 -13.96
CA ALA A 18 -37.89 9.98 -14.39
C ALA A 18 -36.91 9.78 -13.22
N ILE A 19 -37.15 10.45 -12.10
CA ILE A 19 -36.36 10.29 -10.88
C ILE A 19 -36.48 8.86 -10.32
N ALA A 20 -37.69 8.30 -10.25
CA ALA A 20 -37.91 6.93 -9.79
C ALA A 20 -37.24 5.91 -10.71
N GLY A 21 -37.30 6.11 -12.04
CA GLY A 21 -36.61 5.29 -13.02
C GLY A 21 -35.10 5.36 -12.88
N ALA A 22 -34.53 6.55 -12.70
CA ALA A 22 -33.12 6.74 -12.46
C ALA A 22 -32.67 6.10 -11.13
N ALA A 23 -33.43 6.25 -10.06
CA ALA A 23 -33.15 5.63 -8.78
C ALA A 23 -33.20 4.10 -8.87
N LEU A 24 -34.20 3.54 -9.54
CA LEU A 24 -34.28 2.10 -9.77
C LEU A 24 -33.08 1.59 -10.60
N TRP A 25 -32.70 2.30 -11.65
CA TRP A 25 -31.53 1.95 -12.46
C TRP A 25 -30.26 1.98 -11.62
N LEU A 26 -30.01 3.04 -10.83
CA LEU A 26 -28.85 3.14 -9.94
C LEU A 26 -28.84 2.04 -8.87
N TYR A 27 -30.01 1.58 -8.43
CA TYR A 27 -30.12 0.49 -7.46
C TYR A 27 -29.81 -0.88 -8.08
N VAL A 28 -30.35 -1.15 -9.28
CA VAL A 28 -30.24 -2.47 -9.93
C VAL A 28 -28.92 -2.63 -10.71
N SER A 29 -28.43 -1.54 -11.32
CA SER A 29 -27.24 -1.56 -12.17
C SER A 29 -26.39 -0.28 -11.97
N PRO A 30 -25.81 -0.12 -10.78
CA PRO A 30 -25.00 1.07 -10.48
C PRO A 30 -23.78 1.14 -11.42
N PRO A 31 -23.43 2.33 -11.96
CA PRO A 31 -22.23 2.53 -12.75
C PRO A 31 -20.95 2.08 -12.02
N ALA A 32 -19.96 1.64 -12.79
CA ALA A 32 -18.70 1.15 -12.26
C ALA A 32 -18.01 2.16 -11.31
N LEU A 33 -18.07 3.46 -11.60
CA LEU A 33 -17.51 4.50 -10.75
C LEU A 33 -18.14 4.53 -9.34
N ILE A 34 -19.46 4.33 -9.24
CA ILE A 34 -20.14 4.25 -7.94
C ILE A 34 -19.72 2.99 -7.21
N ARG A 35 -19.63 1.85 -7.89
CA ARG A 35 -19.19 0.57 -7.31
C ARG A 35 -17.74 0.62 -6.83
N VAL A 36 -16.83 1.20 -7.62
CA VAL A 36 -15.43 1.45 -7.22
C VAL A 36 -15.40 2.31 -5.97
N GLY A 37 -16.10 3.44 -5.96
CA GLY A 37 -16.12 4.35 -4.82
C GLY A 37 -16.71 3.73 -3.57
N SER A 38 -17.78 2.92 -3.69
CA SER A 38 -18.38 2.22 -2.56
C SER A 38 -17.42 1.16 -1.99
N ASN A 39 -16.88 0.27 -2.83
CA ASN A 39 -15.95 -0.77 -2.35
C ASN A 39 -14.63 -0.18 -1.80
N TYR A 40 -14.10 0.90 -2.42
CA TYR A 40 -12.98 1.65 -1.87
C TYR A 40 -13.28 2.15 -0.45
N ALA A 41 -14.42 2.83 -0.29
CA ALA A 41 -14.82 3.37 1.01
C ALA A 41 -15.01 2.26 2.05
N ALA A 42 -15.71 1.16 1.68
CA ALA A 42 -15.90 0.01 2.57
C ALA A 42 -14.56 -0.58 3.02
N LYS A 43 -13.63 -0.79 2.07
CA LYS A 43 -12.32 -1.38 2.33
C LYS A 43 -11.46 -0.51 3.25
N ILE A 44 -11.34 0.79 2.96
CA ILE A 44 -10.55 1.71 3.78
C ILE A 44 -11.12 1.85 5.18
N ILE A 45 -12.44 1.96 5.30
CA ILE A 45 -13.08 2.08 6.61
C ILE A 45 -12.94 0.78 7.40
N CYS A 46 -13.16 -0.39 6.78
CA CYS A 46 -12.98 -1.69 7.43
C CYS A 46 -11.59 -1.82 8.04
N SER A 47 -10.54 -1.57 7.27
CA SER A 47 -9.16 -1.69 7.74
C SER A 47 -8.84 -0.69 8.86
N ASN A 48 -9.27 0.56 8.71
CA ASN A 48 -9.02 1.56 9.75
C ASN A 48 -9.80 1.30 11.04
N VAL A 49 -11.02 0.75 10.95
CA VAL A 49 -11.81 0.42 12.14
C VAL A 49 -11.28 -0.82 12.85
N PHE A 50 -11.13 -1.93 12.12
CA PHE A 50 -10.83 -3.22 12.74
C PHE A 50 -9.33 -3.47 12.96
N ILE A 51 -8.44 -2.84 12.18
CA ILE A 51 -6.98 -2.97 12.33
C ILE A 51 -6.42 -1.82 13.16
N ALA A 52 -6.80 -0.57 12.85
CA ALA A 52 -6.21 0.61 13.46
C ALA A 52 -7.06 1.20 14.61
N GLY A 53 -8.24 0.64 14.92
CA GLY A 53 -9.10 1.06 16.02
C GLY A 53 -9.69 2.47 15.86
N ARG A 54 -9.80 2.99 14.62
CA ARG A 54 -10.23 4.36 14.34
C ARG A 54 -11.76 4.47 14.22
N ASP A 55 -12.29 5.63 14.54
CA ASP A 55 -13.71 5.92 14.40
C ASP A 55 -14.16 5.90 12.92
N PRO A 56 -15.22 5.14 12.55
CA PRO A 56 -15.61 4.96 11.16
C PRO A 56 -16.07 6.25 10.47
N GLN A 57 -16.71 7.16 11.20
CA GLN A 57 -17.18 8.42 10.61
C GLN A 57 -15.99 9.37 10.36
N THR A 58 -15.05 9.43 11.29
CA THR A 58 -13.79 10.17 11.13
C THR A 58 -12.99 9.66 9.94
N VAL A 59 -12.90 8.33 9.76
CA VAL A 59 -12.22 7.72 8.61
C VAL A 59 -12.95 8.06 7.30
N LEU A 60 -14.27 7.95 7.28
CA LEU A 60 -15.05 8.34 6.10
C LEU A 60 -14.77 9.79 5.69
N GLU A 61 -14.80 10.71 6.65
CA GLU A 61 -14.63 12.14 6.37
C GLU A 61 -13.20 12.51 5.99
N ARG A 62 -12.20 12.03 6.73
CA ARG A 62 -10.80 12.44 6.60
C ARG A 62 -10.03 11.63 5.58
N ASP A 63 -10.22 10.29 5.54
CA ASP A 63 -9.42 9.40 4.71
C ASP A 63 -10.06 9.10 3.34
N VAL A 64 -11.39 9.14 3.26
CA VAL A 64 -12.11 8.81 2.03
C VAL A 64 -12.60 10.06 1.31
N GLN A 65 -13.34 10.91 2.01
CA GLN A 65 -14.05 12.05 1.39
C GLN A 65 -13.16 13.26 1.14
N ALA A 66 -12.27 13.59 2.08
CA ALA A 66 -11.45 14.79 1.98
C ALA A 66 -10.41 14.72 0.85
N PRO A 67 -9.62 13.62 0.70
CA PRO A 67 -8.64 13.51 -0.39
C PRO A 67 -9.25 13.05 -1.70
N GLY A 68 -10.39 12.34 -1.66
CA GLY A 68 -10.91 11.56 -2.75
C GLY A 68 -11.72 12.33 -3.81
N HIS A 69 -12.21 11.56 -4.78
CA HIS A 69 -13.10 12.06 -5.84
C HIS A 69 -14.36 12.73 -5.23
N PRO A 70 -14.90 13.81 -5.83
CA PRO A 70 -16.08 14.52 -5.29
C PRO A 70 -17.31 13.64 -5.01
N LEU A 71 -17.50 12.55 -5.77
CA LEU A 71 -18.55 11.57 -5.55
C LEU A 71 -18.50 10.93 -4.17
N LEU A 72 -17.29 10.74 -3.61
CA LEU A 72 -17.08 10.11 -2.30
C LEU A 72 -17.69 10.95 -1.16
N LYS A 73 -17.90 12.25 -1.33
CA LYS A 73 -18.59 13.11 -0.35
C LYS A 73 -20.04 12.69 -0.09
N LEU A 74 -20.63 11.95 -1.03
CA LEU A 74 -22.00 11.46 -0.93
C LEU A 74 -22.09 10.03 -0.37
N MET A 75 -20.97 9.37 -0.13
CA MET A 75 -20.93 8.04 0.47
C MET A 75 -21.37 8.09 1.94
N ARG A 76 -22.02 7.02 2.37
CA ARG A 76 -22.42 6.79 3.77
C ARG A 76 -21.91 5.41 4.19
N VAL A 77 -21.59 5.25 5.46
CA VAL A 77 -21.04 4.04 6.04
C VAL A 77 -21.98 3.44 7.08
N ARG A 78 -22.00 2.12 7.13
CA ARG A 78 -22.60 1.32 8.20
C ARG A 78 -21.59 0.22 8.58
N VAL A 79 -21.21 0.17 9.83
CA VAL A 79 -20.33 -0.86 10.40
C VAL A 79 -21.19 -1.81 11.21
N GLU A 80 -21.03 -3.12 11.00
CA GLU A 80 -21.67 -4.20 11.75
C GLU A 80 -20.60 -4.97 12.56
N PRO A 81 -20.34 -4.56 13.81
CA PRO A 81 -19.25 -5.16 14.60
C PRO A 81 -19.44 -6.64 14.89
N SER A 82 -20.69 -7.13 15.01
CA SER A 82 -20.99 -8.55 15.26
C SER A 82 -20.53 -9.46 14.13
N ASP A 83 -20.63 -8.96 12.89
CA ASP A 83 -20.33 -9.72 11.68
C ASP A 83 -18.97 -9.33 11.11
N ALA A 84 -18.30 -8.35 11.75
CA ALA A 84 -17.03 -7.76 11.33
C ALA A 84 -17.08 -7.26 9.87
N THR A 85 -18.21 -6.63 9.48
CA THR A 85 -18.45 -6.13 8.13
C THR A 85 -18.63 -4.61 8.09
N VAL A 86 -18.32 -4.05 6.93
CA VAL A 86 -18.55 -2.63 6.62
C VAL A 86 -19.28 -2.53 5.29
N HIS A 87 -20.41 -1.84 5.32
CA HIS A 87 -21.20 -1.49 4.14
C HIS A 87 -21.07 -0.01 3.84
N THR A 88 -20.95 0.33 2.57
CA THR A 88 -20.97 1.71 2.09
C THR A 88 -21.76 1.82 0.79
N GLY A 89 -22.27 3.03 0.52
CA GLY A 89 -22.98 3.30 -0.73
C GLY A 89 -23.23 4.77 -0.93
N LEU A 90 -23.47 5.15 -2.16
CA LEU A 90 -23.90 6.49 -2.53
C LEU A 90 -25.25 6.77 -1.84
N PHE A 91 -25.31 7.82 -1.02
CA PHE A 91 -26.42 8.10 -0.09
C PHE A 91 -26.79 6.96 0.86
N GLY A 92 -25.89 5.94 1.00
CA GLY A 92 -26.14 4.74 1.78
C GLY A 92 -27.05 3.70 1.12
N VAL A 93 -27.38 3.86 -0.17
CA VAL A 93 -28.38 3.04 -0.88
C VAL A 93 -27.85 2.43 -2.19
N PHE A 94 -27.02 3.19 -2.93
CA PHE A 94 -26.62 2.78 -4.28
C PHE A 94 -25.16 2.32 -4.32
N GLY A 95 -24.91 1.24 -5.07
CA GLY A 95 -23.57 0.73 -5.34
C GLY A 95 -22.98 -0.08 -4.19
N ASP A 96 -23.80 -0.72 -3.37
CA ASP A 96 -23.51 -1.53 -2.19
C ASP A 96 -22.06 -2.07 -2.14
N GLY A 97 -21.18 -1.35 -1.46
CA GLY A 97 -19.80 -1.73 -1.21
C GLY A 97 -19.72 -2.51 0.10
N LEU A 98 -19.12 -3.69 0.04
CA LEU A 98 -18.96 -4.59 1.18
C LEU A 98 -17.48 -4.87 1.43
N ALA A 99 -17.07 -4.78 2.70
CA ALA A 99 -15.79 -5.28 3.17
C ALA A 99 -15.96 -6.12 4.44
N VAL A 100 -15.13 -7.16 4.55
CA VAL A 100 -15.19 -8.14 5.65
C VAL A 100 -13.82 -8.22 6.32
N TYR A 101 -13.77 -8.11 7.65
CA TYR A 101 -12.56 -8.30 8.44
C TYR A 101 -12.36 -9.78 8.82
N ARG A 102 -11.11 -10.27 8.72
CA ARG A 102 -10.76 -11.68 8.84
C ARG A 102 -9.59 -11.96 9.81
N GLY A 103 -9.36 -11.07 10.76
CA GLY A 103 -8.25 -11.22 11.70
C GLY A 103 -6.89 -10.97 11.03
N ALA A 104 -6.01 -11.96 11.04
CA ALA A 104 -4.62 -11.85 10.59
C ALA A 104 -4.45 -11.46 9.11
N THR A 105 -5.41 -11.79 8.26
CA THR A 105 -5.45 -11.40 6.83
C THR A 105 -6.23 -10.10 6.57
N GLY A 106 -6.57 -9.36 7.61
CA GLY A 106 -7.19 -8.05 7.55
C GLY A 106 -8.54 -8.00 6.85
N CYS A 107 -8.82 -6.91 6.18
CA CYS A 107 -10.07 -6.69 5.44
C CYS A 107 -9.94 -7.02 3.95
N ALA A 108 -10.99 -7.63 3.37
CA ALA A 108 -11.17 -7.69 1.92
C ALA A 108 -12.39 -6.89 1.48
N ALA A 109 -12.31 -6.20 0.35
CA ALA A 109 -13.51 -5.84 -0.40
C ALA A 109 -14.11 -7.09 -1.01
N VAL A 110 -15.45 -7.24 -0.97
CA VAL A 110 -16.18 -8.42 -1.46
C VAL A 110 -17.17 -8.00 -2.55
N PRO A 111 -16.68 -7.63 -3.75
CA PRO A 111 -17.49 -7.02 -4.79
C PRO A 111 -18.49 -7.97 -5.45
N ASP A 112 -18.31 -9.29 -5.30
CA ASP A 112 -19.23 -10.35 -5.75
C ASP A 112 -20.21 -10.81 -4.66
N GLY A 113 -20.04 -10.31 -3.40
CA GLY A 113 -20.88 -10.71 -2.28
C GLY A 113 -20.56 -12.09 -1.68
N ASP A 114 -19.50 -12.78 -2.15
CA ASP A 114 -19.12 -14.11 -1.65
C ASP A 114 -18.33 -13.99 -0.33
N VAL A 115 -19.07 -13.74 0.75
CA VAL A 115 -18.49 -13.57 2.10
C VAL A 115 -17.85 -14.87 2.59
N ASP A 116 -18.40 -16.03 2.23
CA ASP A 116 -17.88 -17.33 2.67
C ASP A 116 -16.48 -17.57 2.10
N ALA A 117 -16.25 -17.26 0.82
CA ALA A 117 -14.92 -17.33 0.22
C ALA A 117 -13.95 -16.39 0.91
N ALA A 118 -14.35 -15.13 1.18
CA ALA A 118 -13.53 -14.17 1.90
C ALA A 118 -13.15 -14.69 3.29
N LEU A 119 -14.10 -15.25 4.03
CA LEU A 119 -13.86 -15.81 5.36
C LEU A 119 -12.98 -17.07 5.35
N GLY A 120 -12.85 -17.77 4.22
CA GLY A 120 -11.96 -18.91 4.04
C GLY A 120 -10.48 -18.54 4.05
N ALA A 121 -10.13 -17.30 3.70
CA ALA A 121 -8.74 -16.80 3.67
C ALA A 121 -8.27 -16.34 5.06
N ARG A 122 -8.04 -17.28 5.97
CA ARG A 122 -7.63 -17.02 7.36
C ARG A 122 -6.48 -17.93 7.77
N PHE A 123 -5.66 -17.44 8.68
CA PHE A 123 -4.70 -18.24 9.44
C PHE A 123 -4.66 -17.74 10.89
N ASP A 124 -4.24 -18.61 11.80
CA ASP A 124 -4.08 -18.26 13.19
C ASP A 124 -2.67 -17.68 13.41
N ARG A 125 -2.62 -16.36 13.58
CA ARG A 125 -1.38 -15.66 13.88
C ARG A 125 -0.97 -15.95 15.32
N PRO A 126 0.30 -16.31 15.58
CA PRO A 126 0.82 -16.39 16.94
C PRO A 126 0.63 -15.06 17.69
N GLU A 127 0.27 -15.14 18.97
CA GLU A 127 0.20 -13.97 19.82
C GLU A 127 1.57 -13.28 19.90
N PRO A 128 1.63 -11.95 19.80
CA PRO A 128 2.87 -11.21 19.99
C PRO A 128 3.49 -11.53 21.35
N SER A 129 4.79 -11.68 21.40
CA SER A 129 5.49 -11.77 22.68
C SER A 129 5.24 -10.53 23.52
N PRO A 130 5.07 -10.66 24.84
CA PRO A 130 4.94 -9.49 25.71
C PRO A 130 6.11 -8.53 25.48
N GLN A 131 5.79 -7.25 25.23
CA GLN A 131 6.83 -6.25 25.03
C GLN A 131 7.67 -6.12 26.29
N GLY A 132 8.97 -6.34 26.15
CA GLY A 132 9.95 -6.13 27.21
C GLY A 132 10.17 -4.65 27.52
N THR A 133 11.19 -4.38 28.34
CA THR A 133 11.64 -3.02 28.68
C THR A 133 12.87 -2.60 27.87
N ASP A 134 13.20 -3.33 26.84
CA ASP A 134 14.39 -3.13 26.02
C ASP A 134 14.27 -1.89 25.11
N MET A 135 15.42 -1.45 24.62
CA MET A 135 15.47 -0.38 23.65
C MET A 135 15.01 -0.87 22.28
N TRP A 136 14.39 0.01 21.49
CA TRP A 136 14.07 -0.28 20.10
C TRP A 136 15.36 -0.70 19.34
N PRO A 137 15.34 -1.73 18.48
CA PRO A 137 14.17 -2.45 17.95
C PRO A 137 13.70 -3.67 18.77
N ASP A 138 14.36 -4.00 19.90
CA ASP A 138 14.07 -5.19 20.73
C ASP A 138 12.90 -4.97 21.69
N GLY A 139 12.61 -3.72 22.00
CA GLY A 139 11.51 -3.30 22.86
C GLY A 139 10.99 -1.90 22.51
N PRO A 140 10.08 -1.36 23.33
CA PRO A 140 9.40 -0.10 23.01
C PRO A 140 10.17 1.16 23.38
N ARG A 141 11.25 1.05 24.18
CA ARG A 141 11.97 2.22 24.71
C ARG A 141 12.81 2.88 23.61
N ILE A 142 12.86 4.20 23.65
CA ILE A 142 13.76 5.02 22.83
C ILE A 142 14.58 5.93 23.73
N ASP A 143 15.75 6.33 23.26
CA ASP A 143 16.54 7.40 23.89
C ASP A 143 16.89 8.42 22.80
N VAL A 144 16.36 9.61 22.95
CA VAL A 144 16.55 10.72 21.98
C VAL A 144 17.42 11.84 22.56
N LYS A 145 18.07 11.61 23.70
CA LYS A 145 18.99 12.59 24.29
C LYS A 145 20.18 12.81 23.35
N GLY A 146 20.55 14.07 23.19
CA GLY A 146 21.60 14.47 22.26
C GLY A 146 21.13 14.65 20.79
N HIS A 147 19.87 14.38 20.51
CA HIS A 147 19.30 14.51 19.16
C HIS A 147 18.27 15.65 19.06
N GLU A 148 18.47 16.74 19.83
CA GLU A 148 17.54 17.90 19.87
C GLU A 148 17.34 18.51 18.48
N MET A 149 18.39 18.57 17.64
CA MET A 149 18.27 19.07 16.26
C MET A 149 17.32 18.22 15.41
N VAL A 150 17.30 16.89 15.62
CA VAL A 150 16.33 16.02 14.92
C VAL A 150 14.91 16.37 15.36
N ALA A 151 14.69 16.55 16.66
CA ALA A 151 13.37 16.92 17.20
C ALA A 151 12.91 18.27 16.62
N GLU A 152 13.78 19.28 16.51
CA GLU A 152 13.47 20.58 15.90
C GLU A 152 13.06 20.44 14.43
N LEU A 153 13.76 19.60 13.64
CA LEU A 153 13.38 19.34 12.24
C LEU A 153 12.03 18.63 12.14
N LEU A 154 11.73 17.70 13.05
CA LEU A 154 10.46 16.98 13.06
C LEU A 154 9.28 17.83 13.56
N ASP A 155 9.56 18.91 14.28
CA ASP A 155 8.56 19.90 14.69
C ASP A 155 8.25 20.94 13.60
N ASP A 156 9.06 21.01 12.53
CA ASP A 156 8.81 21.91 11.41
C ASP A 156 7.77 21.30 10.42
N PRO A 157 6.56 21.86 10.31
CA PRO A 157 5.55 21.37 9.40
C PRO A 157 5.91 21.57 7.92
N ALA A 158 6.87 22.44 7.60
CA ALA A 158 7.36 22.57 6.23
C ALA A 158 8.18 21.36 5.80
N LEU A 159 8.90 20.74 6.73
CA LEU A 159 9.71 19.55 6.50
C LEU A 159 8.91 18.25 6.61
N THR A 160 8.02 18.15 7.60
CA THR A 160 7.21 16.94 7.81
C THR A 160 5.98 16.87 6.89
N GLY A 161 5.55 18.01 6.37
CA GLY A 161 4.51 18.15 5.36
C GLY A 161 3.08 18.10 5.90
N PRO A 162 2.13 18.62 5.12
CA PRO A 162 0.72 18.62 5.50
C PRO A 162 0.19 17.19 5.63
N GLY A 163 -0.69 16.95 6.60
CA GLY A 163 -1.30 15.64 6.82
C GLY A 163 -0.33 14.58 7.34
N MET A 164 0.82 14.98 7.90
CA MET A 164 1.75 14.07 8.55
C MET A 164 1.05 13.33 9.69
N ARG A 165 1.17 12.00 9.69
CA ARG A 165 0.67 11.11 10.74
C ARG A 165 1.78 10.59 11.64
N ALA A 166 2.91 10.24 11.06
CA ALA A 166 4.08 9.83 11.82
C ALA A 166 5.35 10.07 11.02
N VAL A 167 6.42 10.45 11.71
CA VAL A 167 7.79 10.38 11.22
C VAL A 167 8.62 9.65 12.26
N VAL A 168 9.44 8.69 11.81
CA VAL A 168 10.40 7.95 12.65
C VAL A 168 11.75 8.01 11.95
N VAL A 169 12.77 8.50 12.64
CA VAL A 169 14.15 8.58 12.17
C VAL A 169 14.99 7.59 12.95
N VAL A 170 15.61 6.67 12.21
CA VAL A 170 16.53 5.67 12.75
C VAL A 170 17.92 5.97 12.25
N GLN A 171 18.91 5.98 13.14
CA GLN A 171 20.32 6.05 12.79
C GLN A 171 21.10 5.06 13.64
N ASN A 172 22.10 4.40 13.04
CA ASN A 172 22.90 3.38 13.73
C ASN A 172 22.06 2.31 14.45
N GLY A 173 20.88 1.94 13.88
CA GLY A 173 19.99 0.94 14.46
C GLY A 173 19.21 1.39 15.69
N ARG A 174 19.12 2.72 15.96
CA ARG A 174 18.35 3.29 17.06
C ARG A 174 17.43 4.40 16.57
N ILE A 175 16.25 4.53 17.15
CA ILE A 175 15.39 5.69 16.92
C ILE A 175 16.04 6.90 17.58
N ILE A 176 16.37 7.91 16.79
CA ILE A 176 16.95 9.19 17.21
C ILE A 176 15.94 10.34 17.23
N GLY A 177 14.77 10.13 16.65
CA GLY A 177 13.65 11.05 16.67
C GLY A 177 12.37 10.43 16.13
N GLU A 178 11.25 10.85 16.68
CA GLU A 178 9.94 10.49 16.16
C GLU A 178 8.91 11.57 16.46
N ARG A 179 7.93 11.71 15.56
CA ARG A 179 6.81 12.64 15.70
C ARG A 179 5.53 11.97 15.24
N PHE A 180 4.45 12.13 16.01
CA PHE A 180 3.12 11.64 15.68
C PHE A 180 2.15 12.80 15.53
N GLY A 181 1.33 12.74 14.48
CA GLY A 181 0.26 13.69 14.24
C GLY A 181 -0.95 13.42 15.13
N GLU A 182 -1.89 14.37 15.13
CA GLU A 182 -3.11 14.30 15.96
C GLU A 182 -4.02 13.10 15.62
N ASP A 183 -3.92 12.56 14.41
CA ASP A 183 -4.72 11.40 13.96
C ASP A 183 -4.16 10.04 14.44
N VAL A 184 -3.04 10.03 15.15
CA VAL A 184 -2.39 8.81 15.65
C VAL A 184 -2.47 8.78 17.16
N ALA A 185 -3.27 7.87 17.69
CA ALA A 185 -3.53 7.77 19.13
C ALA A 185 -2.33 7.22 19.93
N HIS A 186 -1.51 6.36 19.30
CA HIS A 186 -0.33 5.76 19.92
C HIS A 186 0.66 5.25 18.87
N TYR A 187 1.94 5.11 19.27
CA TYR A 187 3.04 4.73 18.38
C TYR A 187 2.90 3.33 17.75
N THR A 188 2.06 2.47 18.30
CA THR A 188 1.78 1.13 17.76
C THR A 188 0.60 1.09 16.80
N GLN A 189 -0.08 2.23 16.56
CA GLN A 189 -1.23 2.29 15.67
C GLN A 189 -0.82 1.97 14.22
N PRO A 190 -1.42 0.94 13.59
CA PRO A 190 -1.11 0.61 12.21
C PRO A 190 -1.60 1.69 11.23
N LEU A 191 -0.75 1.99 10.26
CA LEU A 191 -1.02 2.93 9.16
C LEU A 191 -0.79 2.22 7.84
N ILE A 192 -1.61 2.52 6.84
CA ILE A 192 -1.48 1.90 5.52
C ILE A 192 -0.20 2.38 4.82
N GLY A 193 0.55 1.43 4.25
CA GLY A 193 1.76 1.71 3.50
C GLY A 193 1.52 2.05 2.03
N TRP A 194 0.34 1.70 1.49
CA TRP A 194 0.07 1.76 0.06
C TRP A 194 1.19 1.07 -0.73
N SER A 195 1.70 1.70 -1.78
CA SER A 195 2.71 1.09 -2.67
C SER A 195 4.05 0.78 -2.01
N MET A 196 4.33 1.21 -0.77
CA MET A 196 5.47 0.69 -0.01
C MET A 196 5.37 -0.83 0.20
N THR A 197 4.17 -1.39 0.14
CA THR A 197 3.90 -2.84 0.20
C THR A 197 4.60 -3.61 -0.94
N LYS A 198 4.83 -2.98 -2.09
CA LYS A 198 5.55 -3.58 -3.22
C LYS A 198 6.97 -4.01 -2.83
N THR A 199 7.66 -3.20 -2.03
CA THR A 199 9.01 -3.54 -1.53
C THR A 199 8.96 -4.70 -0.53
N VAL A 200 7.88 -4.82 0.24
CA VAL A 200 7.68 -6.01 1.11
C VAL A 200 7.45 -7.25 0.26
N THR A 201 6.73 -7.14 -0.86
CA THR A 201 6.50 -8.27 -1.78
C THR A 201 7.82 -8.79 -2.37
N VAL A 202 8.76 -7.92 -2.79
CA VAL A 202 10.07 -8.38 -3.26
C VAL A 202 10.90 -8.99 -2.13
N ALA A 203 10.75 -8.54 -0.88
CA ALA A 203 11.39 -9.21 0.25
C ALA A 203 10.83 -10.63 0.47
N LEU A 204 9.51 -10.83 0.35
CA LEU A 204 8.89 -12.16 0.43
C LEU A 204 9.35 -13.08 -0.72
N ILE A 205 9.44 -12.58 -1.95
CA ILE A 205 10.10 -13.30 -3.06
C ILE A 205 11.53 -13.70 -2.66
N GLY A 206 12.30 -12.77 -2.10
CA GLY A 206 13.66 -13.03 -1.61
C GLY A 206 13.72 -14.16 -0.58
N THR A 207 12.76 -14.27 0.32
CA THR A 207 12.71 -15.38 1.29
C THR A 207 12.48 -16.73 0.60
N ARG A 208 11.66 -16.77 -0.48
CA ARG A 208 11.44 -18.00 -1.27
C ARG A 208 12.65 -18.38 -2.11
N VAL A 209 13.33 -17.38 -2.69
CA VAL A 209 14.60 -17.58 -3.41
C VAL A 209 15.67 -18.13 -2.46
N LYS A 210 15.81 -17.55 -1.27
CA LYS A 210 16.75 -18.07 -0.25
C LYS A 210 16.44 -19.51 0.15
N ALA A 211 15.16 -19.87 0.23
CA ALA A 211 14.71 -21.23 0.54
C ALA A 211 14.86 -22.20 -0.65
N GLY A 212 15.34 -21.76 -1.81
CA GLY A 212 15.47 -22.56 -3.02
C GLY A 212 14.13 -23.05 -3.60
N ARG A 213 13.06 -22.28 -3.38
CA ARG A 213 11.69 -22.59 -3.82
C ARG A 213 11.24 -21.74 -4.99
N LEU A 214 12.02 -20.75 -5.38
CA LEU A 214 11.77 -19.84 -6.48
C LEU A 214 13.10 -19.34 -7.02
N SER A 215 13.15 -19.06 -8.32
CA SER A 215 14.24 -18.32 -8.97
C SER A 215 13.70 -17.04 -9.60
N VAL A 216 14.51 -16.01 -9.66
CA VAL A 216 14.13 -14.78 -10.39
C VAL A 216 14.08 -15.00 -11.90
N GLU A 217 14.73 -16.08 -12.39
CA GLU A 217 14.74 -16.50 -13.81
C GLU A 217 13.56 -17.43 -14.14
N ASP A 218 12.74 -17.84 -13.16
CA ASP A 218 11.58 -18.68 -13.45
C ASP A 218 10.61 -17.92 -14.35
N SER A 219 10.14 -18.61 -15.39
CA SER A 219 9.19 -18.13 -16.40
C SER A 219 8.06 -19.15 -16.56
N ASN A 220 7.12 -18.93 -17.48
CA ASN A 220 5.93 -19.76 -17.61
C ASN A 220 5.16 -19.83 -16.29
N LEU A 221 4.94 -18.66 -15.68
CA LEU A 221 4.53 -18.50 -14.28
C LEU A 221 3.07 -18.93 -14.03
N PHE A 222 2.23 -18.88 -15.07
CA PHE A 222 0.81 -19.16 -14.94
C PHE A 222 0.30 -20.03 -16.10
N PRO A 223 -0.59 -21.02 -15.85
CA PRO A 223 -1.16 -21.86 -16.90
C PRO A 223 -1.85 -21.07 -18.03
N GLU A 224 -2.48 -19.94 -17.68
CA GLU A 224 -3.14 -19.05 -18.65
C GLU A 224 -2.19 -18.36 -19.62
N TRP A 225 -0.88 -18.47 -19.46
CA TRP A 225 0.16 -17.88 -20.31
C TRP A 225 0.92 -18.91 -21.16
N GLU A 226 0.66 -20.23 -20.98
CA GLU A 226 1.46 -21.30 -21.64
C GLU A 226 1.47 -21.20 -23.18
N ASP A 227 0.38 -20.73 -23.78
CA ASP A 227 0.19 -20.74 -25.23
C ASP A 227 0.59 -19.43 -25.94
N ASP A 228 1.12 -18.43 -25.21
CA ASP A 228 1.46 -17.14 -25.78
C ASP A 228 2.80 -16.56 -25.26
N GLU A 229 3.17 -15.37 -25.78
CA GLU A 229 4.45 -14.72 -25.45
C GLU A 229 4.59 -14.34 -23.97
N ARG A 230 3.48 -14.27 -23.20
CA ARG A 230 3.51 -14.03 -21.74
C ARG A 230 4.21 -15.15 -20.97
N SER A 231 4.30 -16.35 -21.55
CA SER A 231 5.09 -17.47 -21.01
C SER A 231 6.57 -17.14 -20.83
N LYS A 232 7.09 -16.13 -21.54
CA LYS A 232 8.49 -15.70 -21.45
C LYS A 232 8.74 -14.73 -20.30
N ILE A 233 7.69 -14.14 -19.73
CA ILE A 233 7.82 -13.21 -18.59
C ILE A 233 8.44 -13.94 -17.40
N THR A 234 9.56 -13.40 -16.91
CA THR A 234 10.24 -13.93 -15.74
C THR A 234 9.80 -13.23 -14.44
N VAL A 235 10.12 -13.83 -13.31
CA VAL A 235 9.95 -13.17 -12.00
C VAL A 235 10.75 -11.86 -11.94
N ALA A 236 11.95 -11.84 -12.56
CA ALA A 236 12.79 -10.63 -12.62
C ALA A 236 12.11 -9.50 -13.42
N ASP A 237 11.46 -9.81 -14.55
CA ASP A 237 10.73 -8.82 -15.36
C ASP A 237 9.55 -8.22 -14.58
N LEU A 238 8.81 -9.07 -13.86
CA LEU A 238 7.73 -8.60 -12.97
C LEU A 238 8.28 -7.70 -11.86
N LEU A 239 9.40 -8.08 -11.22
CA LEU A 239 10.02 -7.29 -10.16
C LEU A 239 10.56 -5.94 -10.65
N ALA A 240 11.03 -5.89 -11.90
CA ALA A 240 11.53 -4.68 -12.54
C ALA A 240 10.41 -3.78 -13.11
N MET A 241 9.16 -4.24 -13.13
CA MET A 241 8.03 -3.57 -13.82
C MET A 241 8.24 -3.47 -15.35
N GLU A 242 8.87 -4.49 -15.94
CA GLU A 242 9.24 -4.57 -17.35
C GLU A 242 8.58 -5.77 -18.04
N SER A 243 7.42 -6.21 -17.54
CA SER A 243 6.72 -7.40 -18.05
C SER A 243 6.12 -7.23 -19.45
N GLY A 244 5.96 -6.01 -19.93
CA GLY A 244 5.25 -5.72 -21.17
C GLY A 244 3.72 -5.84 -21.07
N LEU A 245 3.17 -6.22 -19.93
CA LEU A 245 1.72 -6.28 -19.72
C LEU A 245 1.12 -4.86 -19.68
N TYR A 246 0.02 -4.68 -20.40
CA TYR A 246 -0.79 -3.47 -20.29
C TYR A 246 -1.37 -3.35 -18.89
N PHE A 247 -1.29 -2.18 -18.29
CA PHE A 247 -1.99 -1.87 -17.04
C PHE A 247 -2.11 -0.36 -16.84
N ASN A 248 -3.32 0.12 -16.62
CA ASN A 248 -3.57 1.53 -16.32
C ASN A 248 -3.61 1.75 -14.80
N GLU A 249 -2.58 2.43 -14.29
CA GLU A 249 -2.40 2.72 -12.85
C GLU A 249 -3.08 4.05 -12.41
N ASP A 250 -3.99 4.64 -13.20
CA ASP A 250 -4.66 5.90 -12.84
C ASP A 250 -5.73 5.69 -11.77
N TYR A 251 -5.55 6.30 -10.61
CA TYR A 251 -6.51 6.27 -9.49
C TYR A 251 -7.64 7.31 -9.59
N GLY A 252 -7.61 8.18 -10.59
CA GLY A 252 -8.59 9.26 -10.77
C GLY A 252 -9.92 8.81 -11.37
N ASP A 253 -10.00 7.62 -11.96
CA ASP A 253 -11.16 7.12 -12.70
C ASP A 253 -11.35 5.60 -12.53
N VAL A 254 -12.23 5.00 -13.33
CA VAL A 254 -12.41 3.56 -13.48
C VAL A 254 -11.34 3.03 -14.44
N SER A 255 -10.20 2.69 -13.88
CA SER A 255 -9.00 2.18 -14.55
C SER A 255 -8.75 0.71 -14.17
N ASP A 256 -7.66 0.10 -14.68
CA ASP A 256 -7.35 -1.28 -14.32
C ASP A 256 -7.02 -1.43 -12.84
N VAL A 257 -6.26 -0.50 -12.26
CA VAL A 257 -5.93 -0.55 -10.83
C VAL A 257 -7.18 -0.43 -9.96
N THR A 258 -8.11 0.47 -10.26
CA THR A 258 -9.32 0.65 -9.45
C THR A 258 -10.33 -0.48 -9.66
N ARG A 259 -10.41 -1.05 -10.87
CA ARG A 259 -11.19 -2.27 -11.14
C ARG A 259 -10.62 -3.46 -10.39
N MET A 260 -9.32 -3.70 -10.47
CA MET A 260 -8.65 -4.79 -9.76
C MET A 260 -8.86 -4.69 -8.26
N LEU A 261 -8.53 -3.56 -7.64
CA LEU A 261 -8.57 -3.40 -6.19
C LEU A 261 -9.99 -3.42 -5.59
N TYR A 262 -11.00 -2.97 -6.34
CA TYR A 262 -12.32 -2.72 -5.78
C TYR A 262 -13.49 -3.41 -6.50
N LEU A 263 -13.27 -4.03 -7.65
CA LEU A 263 -14.31 -4.76 -8.38
C LEU A 263 -13.94 -6.21 -8.73
N ALA A 264 -12.68 -6.62 -8.53
CA ALA A 264 -12.24 -7.99 -8.74
C ALA A 264 -12.15 -8.73 -7.40
N SER A 265 -12.80 -9.88 -7.30
CA SER A 265 -12.71 -10.78 -6.15
C SER A 265 -11.44 -11.64 -6.19
N ASP A 266 -10.94 -11.90 -7.40
CA ASP A 266 -9.68 -12.58 -7.72
C ASP A 266 -8.79 -11.57 -8.46
N MET A 267 -7.96 -10.87 -7.69
CA MET A 267 -7.11 -9.81 -8.23
C MET A 267 -6.01 -10.35 -9.15
N PRO A 268 -5.32 -11.47 -8.82
CA PRO A 268 -4.30 -12.01 -9.72
C PRO A 268 -4.89 -12.56 -11.01
N ALA A 269 -6.09 -13.13 -11.00
CA ALA A 269 -6.76 -13.55 -12.25
C ALA A 269 -7.05 -12.33 -13.15
N PHE A 270 -7.52 -11.22 -12.57
CA PHE A 270 -7.71 -9.96 -13.31
C PHE A 270 -6.39 -9.45 -13.92
N ALA A 271 -5.29 -9.48 -13.16
CA ALA A 271 -3.99 -9.01 -13.62
C ALA A 271 -3.37 -9.96 -14.67
N ALA A 272 -3.56 -11.27 -14.53
CA ALA A 272 -3.06 -12.27 -15.48
C ALA A 272 -3.80 -12.24 -16.83
N ASP A 273 -5.06 -11.76 -16.86
CA ASP A 273 -5.84 -11.60 -18.09
C ASP A 273 -5.44 -10.37 -18.92
N GLN A 274 -4.53 -9.54 -18.42
CA GLN A 274 -4.05 -8.37 -19.15
C GLN A 274 -3.25 -8.77 -20.40
N LYS A 275 -3.36 -7.95 -21.44
CA LYS A 275 -2.68 -8.19 -22.72
C LYS A 275 -1.21 -7.86 -22.62
N LEU A 276 -0.39 -8.62 -23.35
CA LEU A 276 0.97 -8.20 -23.65
C LEU A 276 0.90 -7.09 -24.71
N GLU A 277 1.30 -5.87 -24.35
CA GLU A 277 1.28 -4.69 -25.24
C GLU A 277 2.67 -4.38 -25.77
N ASP A 278 3.68 -4.56 -24.92
CA ASP A 278 5.07 -4.26 -25.24
C ASP A 278 5.94 -5.53 -25.17
N PRO A 279 7.10 -5.54 -25.82
CA PRO A 279 8.07 -6.62 -25.64
C PRO A 279 8.53 -6.75 -24.19
N VAL A 280 8.68 -7.99 -23.73
CA VAL A 280 9.15 -8.28 -22.37
C VAL A 280 10.57 -7.73 -22.15
N GLY A 281 10.79 -7.03 -21.06
CA GLY A 281 12.09 -6.46 -20.67
C GLY A 281 12.45 -5.12 -21.31
N GLU A 282 11.60 -4.54 -22.16
CA GLU A 282 11.96 -3.34 -22.94
C GLU A 282 11.32 -2.04 -22.41
N ILE A 283 10.12 -2.12 -21.82
CA ILE A 283 9.36 -0.94 -21.41
C ILE A 283 9.01 -1.02 -19.93
N PHE A 284 9.35 0.04 -19.20
CA PHE A 284 8.95 0.21 -17.82
C PHE A 284 7.49 0.67 -17.74
N ASN A 285 6.66 -0.13 -17.08
CA ASN A 285 5.26 0.19 -16.77
C ASN A 285 4.97 -0.10 -15.30
N TYR A 286 4.97 0.93 -14.45
CA TYR A 286 4.64 0.78 -13.04
C TYR A 286 3.22 0.27 -12.87
N SER A 287 3.07 -0.89 -12.24
CA SER A 287 1.80 -1.62 -12.20
C SER A 287 1.54 -2.28 -10.84
N SER A 288 0.38 -1.98 -10.26
CA SER A 288 -0.14 -2.72 -9.10
C SER A 288 -0.53 -4.16 -9.47
N GLY A 289 -0.98 -4.39 -10.71
CA GLY A 289 -1.29 -5.73 -11.22
C GLY A 289 -0.06 -6.65 -11.16
N THR A 290 1.08 -6.16 -11.63
CA THR A 290 2.35 -6.89 -11.58
C THR A 290 2.73 -7.32 -10.15
N SER A 291 2.53 -6.45 -9.17
CA SER A 291 2.85 -6.79 -7.76
C SER A 291 1.87 -7.80 -7.15
N VAL A 292 0.62 -7.81 -7.60
CA VAL A 292 -0.37 -8.85 -7.21
C VAL A 292 -0.05 -10.19 -7.87
N LEU A 293 0.39 -10.18 -9.14
CA LEU A 293 0.92 -11.39 -9.80
C LEU A 293 2.10 -12.00 -9.04
N LEU A 294 3.05 -11.17 -8.58
CA LEU A 294 4.15 -11.62 -7.73
C LEU A 294 3.67 -12.24 -6.42
N SER A 295 2.57 -11.74 -5.84
CA SER A 295 1.97 -12.37 -4.66
C SER A 295 1.46 -13.78 -4.99
N ARG A 296 0.78 -13.98 -6.11
CA ARG A 296 0.38 -15.31 -6.58
C ARG A 296 1.60 -16.21 -6.81
N VAL A 297 2.65 -15.70 -7.50
CA VAL A 297 3.88 -16.44 -7.78
C VAL A 297 4.49 -17.05 -6.51
N TRP A 298 4.71 -16.25 -5.47
CA TRP A 298 5.32 -16.81 -4.27
C TRP A 298 4.33 -17.67 -3.45
N GLN A 299 3.03 -17.38 -3.45
CA GLN A 299 2.01 -18.19 -2.77
C GLN A 299 1.87 -19.56 -3.44
N ASP A 300 1.94 -19.64 -4.76
CA ASP A 300 1.85 -20.90 -5.53
C ASP A 300 3.06 -21.85 -5.28
N THR A 301 4.13 -21.37 -4.64
CA THR A 301 5.24 -22.23 -4.21
C THR A 301 4.92 -23.11 -3.00
N PHE A 302 3.73 -22.95 -2.40
CA PHE A 302 3.26 -23.73 -1.25
C PHE A 302 2.24 -24.80 -1.69
N SER A 303 2.30 -25.96 -1.06
CA SER A 303 1.33 -27.03 -1.31
C SER A 303 0.01 -26.84 -0.58
N ALA A 304 0.02 -26.10 0.56
CA ALA A 304 -1.15 -25.82 1.35
C ALA A 304 -1.38 -24.29 1.41
N PRO A 305 -2.59 -23.82 1.08
CA PRO A 305 -2.91 -22.39 1.13
C PRO A 305 -2.68 -21.75 2.50
N GLN A 306 -2.90 -22.49 3.58
CA GLN A 306 -2.71 -22.00 4.95
C GLN A 306 -1.24 -21.67 5.25
N ASP A 307 -0.28 -22.48 4.74
CA ASP A 307 1.15 -22.22 4.89
C ASP A 307 1.54 -20.94 4.12
N ALA A 308 0.97 -20.74 2.94
CA ALA A 308 1.16 -19.51 2.19
C ALA A 308 0.64 -18.28 2.94
N LEU A 309 -0.55 -18.39 3.58
CA LEU A 309 -1.11 -17.29 4.36
C LEU A 309 -0.29 -16.98 5.62
N ALA A 310 0.31 -17.97 6.27
CA ALA A 310 1.16 -17.77 7.45
C ALA A 310 2.54 -17.21 7.12
N TRP A 311 3.05 -17.46 5.90
CA TRP A 311 4.43 -17.21 5.51
C TRP A 311 4.92 -15.77 5.69
N PRO A 312 4.18 -14.71 5.35
CA PRO A 312 4.66 -13.33 5.57
C PRO A 312 4.98 -13.03 7.03
N TYR A 313 4.20 -13.60 7.95
CA TYR A 313 4.47 -13.46 9.37
C TYR A 313 5.68 -14.32 9.79
N GLU A 314 5.71 -15.60 9.42
CA GLU A 314 6.77 -16.54 9.81
C GLU A 314 8.14 -16.15 9.29
N ALA A 315 8.21 -15.77 8.02
CA ALA A 315 9.47 -15.49 7.33
C ALA A 315 9.96 -14.07 7.44
N LEU A 316 9.07 -13.11 7.74
CA LEU A 316 9.43 -11.70 7.71
C LEU A 316 8.93 -10.95 8.96
N PHE A 317 7.62 -10.75 9.12
CA PHE A 317 7.11 -9.84 10.15
C PHE A 317 7.42 -10.30 11.57
N GLY A 318 7.24 -11.59 11.87
CA GLY A 318 7.57 -12.16 13.17
C GLY A 318 9.08 -12.14 13.44
N GLN A 319 9.91 -12.39 12.43
CA GLN A 319 11.37 -12.31 12.56
C GLN A 319 11.84 -10.89 12.88
N LEU A 320 11.19 -9.88 12.31
CA LEU A 320 11.49 -8.47 12.55
C LEU A 320 10.84 -7.92 13.84
N GLY A 321 9.92 -8.67 14.46
CA GLY A 321 9.09 -8.16 15.54
C GLY A 321 8.16 -7.01 15.09
N MET A 322 7.63 -7.10 13.87
CA MET A 322 6.64 -6.16 13.33
C MET A 322 5.24 -6.57 13.80
N ASP A 323 5.00 -6.47 15.10
CA ASP A 323 3.81 -6.99 15.75
C ASP A 323 2.51 -6.31 15.33
N SER A 324 2.58 -5.08 14.83
CA SER A 324 1.43 -4.34 14.32
C SER A 324 1.12 -4.63 12.85
N ALA A 325 1.98 -5.38 12.14
CA ALA A 325 1.81 -5.61 10.70
C ALA A 325 0.58 -6.49 10.42
N VAL A 326 -0.29 -6.01 9.54
CA VAL A 326 -1.43 -6.76 8.99
C VAL A 326 -1.37 -6.64 7.47
N PHE A 327 -1.00 -7.72 6.81
CA PHE A 327 -0.97 -7.80 5.37
C PHE A 327 -2.30 -8.39 4.89
N GLU A 328 -2.98 -7.66 4.02
CA GLU A 328 -4.34 -8.01 3.65
C GLU A 328 -4.38 -8.76 2.32
N THR A 329 -5.33 -9.71 2.22
CA THR A 329 -5.56 -10.46 0.99
C THR A 329 -6.81 -9.97 0.26
N ASP A 330 -6.96 -10.35 -1.00
CA ASP A 330 -8.22 -10.24 -1.73
C ASP A 330 -9.27 -11.24 -1.20
N THR A 331 -10.42 -11.33 -1.87
CA THR A 331 -11.50 -12.24 -1.48
C THR A 331 -11.11 -13.72 -1.61
N ARG A 332 -10.18 -14.05 -2.50
CA ARG A 332 -9.74 -15.43 -2.77
C ARG A 332 -8.49 -15.83 -2.02
N GLY A 333 -7.90 -14.95 -1.21
CA GLY A 333 -6.77 -15.25 -0.34
C GLY A 333 -5.41 -14.89 -0.92
N THR A 334 -5.35 -14.22 -2.07
CA THR A 334 -4.08 -13.69 -2.58
C THR A 334 -3.74 -12.38 -1.88
N TYR A 335 -2.53 -12.25 -1.37
CA TYR A 335 -2.06 -11.02 -0.76
C TYR A 335 -2.04 -9.86 -1.75
N VAL A 336 -2.60 -8.73 -1.36
CA VAL A 336 -2.62 -7.51 -2.19
C VAL A 336 -1.25 -6.84 -2.09
N GLY A 337 -0.23 -7.50 -2.66
CA GLY A 337 1.18 -7.13 -2.57
C GLY A 337 1.55 -5.79 -3.19
N SER A 338 0.58 -5.16 -3.83
CA SER A 338 0.72 -3.81 -4.37
C SER A 338 0.48 -2.70 -3.35
N SER A 339 -0.36 -2.94 -2.29
CA SER A 339 -0.97 -1.79 -1.60
C SER A 339 -1.39 -2.02 -0.15
N ASN A 340 -1.81 -3.23 0.24
CA ASN A 340 -2.63 -3.40 1.43
C ASN A 340 -1.86 -3.98 2.62
N LEU A 341 -0.79 -3.32 3.03
CA LEU A 341 -0.10 -3.61 4.28
C LEU A 341 -0.26 -2.45 5.27
N TYR A 342 -0.77 -2.76 6.45
CA TYR A 342 -0.85 -1.87 7.59
C TYR A 342 0.25 -2.23 8.58
N ALA A 343 0.98 -1.24 9.07
CA ALA A 343 1.92 -1.41 10.18
C ALA A 343 2.16 -0.06 10.86
N SER A 344 2.60 -0.08 12.12
CA SER A 344 3.00 1.16 12.80
C SER A 344 4.24 1.77 12.13
N ALA A 345 4.43 3.08 12.30
CA ALA A 345 5.60 3.75 11.73
C ALA A 345 6.92 3.17 12.26
N ARG A 346 6.95 2.72 13.51
CA ARG A 346 8.12 2.03 14.09
C ARG A 346 8.36 0.66 13.46
N ASP A 347 7.31 -0.08 13.10
CA ASP A 347 7.47 -1.37 12.41
C ASP A 347 7.87 -1.16 10.95
N TRP A 348 7.34 -0.16 10.26
CA TRP A 348 7.83 0.25 8.95
C TRP A 348 9.32 0.63 8.99
N ALA A 349 9.77 1.29 10.08
CA ALA A 349 11.19 1.61 10.26
C ALA A 349 12.05 0.35 10.49
N LYS A 350 11.53 -0.72 11.16
CA LYS A 350 12.22 -2.02 11.25
C LYS A 350 12.42 -2.65 9.87
N PHE A 351 11.41 -2.57 9.01
CA PHE A 351 11.54 -3.05 7.64
C PHE A 351 12.59 -2.27 6.85
N GLY A 352 12.59 -0.94 6.95
CA GLY A 352 13.66 -0.10 6.39
C GLY A 352 15.05 -0.47 6.93
N GLN A 353 15.15 -0.77 8.21
CA GLN A 353 16.41 -1.20 8.84
C GLN A 353 16.89 -2.58 8.34
N LEU A 354 15.98 -3.51 8.04
CA LEU A 354 16.34 -4.77 7.36
C LEU A 354 16.98 -4.51 6.00
N LEU A 355 16.40 -3.59 5.21
CA LEU A 355 16.96 -3.22 3.90
C LEU A 355 18.32 -2.52 4.04
N LEU A 356 18.46 -1.63 5.03
CA LEU A 356 19.73 -0.98 5.35
C LEU A 356 20.85 -1.99 5.66
N GLN A 357 20.51 -3.10 6.30
CA GLN A 357 21.43 -4.17 6.70
C GLN A 357 21.57 -5.28 5.65
N ASP A 358 21.24 -5.03 4.39
CA ASP A 358 21.29 -6.00 3.29
C ASP A 358 20.59 -7.32 3.64
N GLY A 359 19.42 -7.25 4.26
CA GLY A 359 18.61 -8.42 4.58
C GLY A 359 19.09 -9.23 5.77
N VAL A 360 19.96 -8.69 6.61
CA VAL A 360 20.37 -9.29 7.89
C VAL A 360 19.61 -8.63 9.03
N TRP A 361 19.09 -9.41 9.97
CA TRP A 361 18.42 -8.93 11.16
C TRP A 361 18.89 -9.66 12.40
N LYS A 362 19.41 -8.94 13.40
CA LYS A 362 19.97 -9.51 14.64
C LYS A 362 20.99 -10.63 14.40
N GLY A 363 21.80 -10.49 13.37
CA GLY A 363 22.80 -11.49 12.98
C GLY A 363 22.27 -12.63 12.10
N GLU A 364 20.97 -12.77 11.97
CA GLU A 364 20.33 -13.77 11.10
C GLU A 364 20.05 -13.20 9.71
N ARG A 365 20.41 -13.91 8.68
CA ARG A 365 20.15 -13.50 7.30
C ARG A 365 18.72 -13.89 6.91
N ILE A 366 17.88 -12.89 6.65
CA ILE A 366 16.49 -13.07 6.21
C ILE A 366 16.42 -13.15 4.67
N LEU A 367 17.11 -12.26 3.96
CA LEU A 367 17.12 -12.19 2.49
C LEU A 367 18.42 -12.79 1.93
N PRO A 368 18.47 -13.23 0.65
CA PRO A 368 19.70 -13.66 0.02
C PRO A 368 20.82 -12.61 0.14
N GLU A 369 22.07 -13.03 0.16
CA GLU A 369 23.20 -12.10 0.15
C GLU A 369 23.21 -11.27 -1.14
N GLY A 370 23.37 -9.95 -0.99
CA GLY A 370 23.34 -9.00 -2.11
C GLY A 370 21.95 -8.73 -2.68
N TRP A 371 20.89 -9.28 -2.07
CA TRP A 371 19.51 -9.09 -2.56
C TRP A 371 19.10 -7.62 -2.61
N VAL A 372 19.36 -6.86 -1.54
CA VAL A 372 19.02 -5.43 -1.51
C VAL A 372 19.88 -4.64 -2.50
N ARG A 373 21.15 -5.02 -2.70
CA ARG A 373 21.98 -4.42 -3.75
C ARG A 373 21.39 -4.67 -5.14
N TRP A 374 20.93 -5.89 -5.41
CA TRP A 374 20.25 -6.25 -6.66
C TRP A 374 18.93 -5.47 -6.81
N MET A 375 18.13 -5.35 -5.75
CA MET A 375 16.91 -4.53 -5.76
C MET A 375 17.18 -3.09 -6.18
N ARG A 376 18.29 -2.49 -5.71
CA ARG A 376 18.69 -1.10 -5.98
C ARG A 376 19.45 -0.92 -7.30
N THR A 377 19.76 -1.99 -8.03
CA THR A 377 20.41 -1.83 -9.34
C THR A 377 19.42 -1.20 -10.31
N PRO A 378 19.76 -0.03 -10.90
CA PRO A 378 18.89 0.63 -11.87
C PRO A 378 18.53 -0.29 -13.02
N THR A 379 17.28 -0.23 -13.49
CA THR A 379 16.86 -0.92 -14.69
C THR A 379 16.96 0.01 -15.89
N GLU A 380 17.32 -0.51 -17.06
CA GLU A 380 17.53 0.29 -18.25
C GLU A 380 16.20 0.86 -18.76
N ALA A 381 15.15 0.06 -18.80
CA ALA A 381 13.84 0.46 -19.28
C ALA A 381 13.18 1.54 -18.41
N SER A 382 13.53 1.65 -17.11
CA SER A 382 13.07 2.74 -16.24
C SER A 382 13.83 4.06 -16.45
N GLY A 383 14.84 4.09 -17.31
CA GLY A 383 15.73 5.25 -17.45
C GLY A 383 16.60 5.49 -16.20
N GLY A 384 16.73 4.51 -15.32
CA GLY A 384 17.51 4.59 -14.09
C GLY A 384 16.72 5.09 -12.87
N GLU A 385 15.42 5.34 -12.99
CA GLU A 385 14.59 5.84 -11.88
C GLU A 385 14.16 4.71 -10.92
N TYR A 386 14.17 3.46 -11.37
CA TYR A 386 13.63 2.31 -10.65
C TYR A 386 14.59 1.12 -10.64
N GLY A 387 14.48 0.31 -9.57
CA GLY A 387 15.15 -0.98 -9.48
C GLY A 387 14.15 -2.14 -9.51
N ARG A 388 14.15 -3.02 -8.49
CA ARG A 388 13.16 -4.08 -8.32
C ARG A 388 12.29 -3.75 -7.12
N HIS A 389 11.12 -3.16 -7.38
CA HIS A 389 10.16 -2.67 -6.38
C HIS A 389 10.77 -1.68 -5.37
N VAL A 390 11.75 -0.90 -5.79
CA VAL A 390 12.32 0.26 -5.09
C VAL A 390 12.54 1.41 -6.06
N TRP A 391 12.33 2.63 -5.60
CA TRP A 391 12.64 3.86 -6.31
C TRP A 391 14.06 4.32 -5.95
N LEU A 392 14.77 4.85 -6.93
CA LEU A 392 16.14 5.35 -6.76
C LEU A 392 16.18 6.86 -6.54
N HIS A 393 15.03 7.50 -6.71
CA HIS A 393 14.81 8.92 -6.47
C HIS A 393 13.57 9.13 -5.59
N GLY A 394 13.49 10.29 -4.96
CA GLY A 394 12.32 10.69 -4.18
C GLY A 394 11.07 10.92 -5.05
N PRO A 395 9.90 11.16 -4.45
CA PRO A 395 8.67 11.33 -5.22
C PRO A 395 8.72 12.59 -6.09
N ARG A 396 8.22 12.45 -7.34
CA ARG A 396 8.13 13.54 -8.30
C ARG A 396 7.26 14.71 -7.82
N ALA A 397 6.21 14.44 -7.06
CA ALA A 397 5.20 15.42 -6.65
C ALA A 397 4.85 16.39 -7.81
N ASN A 398 5.03 17.71 -7.62
CA ASN A 398 4.79 18.72 -8.67
C ASN A 398 6.02 19.02 -9.55
N THR A 399 7.04 18.16 -9.56
CA THR A 399 8.21 18.34 -10.44
C THR A 399 7.76 18.18 -11.90
N PRO A 400 8.05 19.14 -12.80
CA PRO A 400 7.68 19.06 -14.20
C PRO A 400 8.28 17.81 -14.88
N ARG A 401 7.62 17.33 -15.92
CA ARG A 401 8.20 16.27 -16.77
C ARG A 401 9.50 16.73 -17.41
N GLY A 402 10.52 15.86 -17.41
CA GLY A 402 11.84 16.15 -17.94
C GLY A 402 12.79 16.88 -16.98
N VAL A 403 12.30 17.19 -15.77
CA VAL A 403 13.15 17.65 -14.65
C VAL A 403 13.33 16.46 -13.71
N PRO A 404 14.58 16.15 -13.27
CA PRO A 404 14.81 15.09 -12.29
C PRO A 404 14.01 15.30 -11.00
N GLU A 405 13.56 14.22 -10.36
CA GLU A 405 12.72 14.25 -9.15
C GLU A 405 13.37 15.00 -8.00
N ASP A 406 14.68 14.80 -7.86
CA ASP A 406 15.49 15.32 -6.76
C ASP A 406 16.20 16.63 -7.12
N GLU A 407 15.86 17.24 -8.27
CA GLU A 407 16.44 18.53 -8.69
C GLU A 407 16.25 19.60 -7.62
N GLY A 408 17.35 20.23 -7.23
CA GLY A 408 17.39 21.29 -6.22
C GLY A 408 17.57 20.78 -4.79
N PHE A 409 17.76 19.48 -4.57
CA PHE A 409 18.08 18.89 -3.28
C PHE A 409 19.46 18.25 -3.29
N ASP A 410 20.21 18.43 -2.20
CA ASP A 410 21.51 17.79 -1.96
C ASP A 410 21.30 16.51 -1.14
N LEU A 411 20.96 15.44 -1.83
CA LEU A 411 20.65 14.13 -1.20
C LEU A 411 21.88 13.21 -1.28
N PRO A 412 22.05 12.31 -0.28
CA PRO A 412 23.05 11.24 -0.37
C PRO A 412 22.83 10.38 -1.62
N ALA A 413 23.88 10.18 -2.42
CA ALA A 413 23.81 9.51 -3.71
C ALA A 413 23.40 8.03 -3.63
N ASP A 414 23.45 7.42 -2.45
CA ASP A 414 23.09 6.04 -2.20
C ASP A 414 21.70 5.89 -1.55
N ALA A 415 20.95 7.00 -1.41
CA ALA A 415 19.59 6.98 -0.92
C ALA A 415 18.67 6.24 -1.89
N PHE A 416 17.76 5.40 -1.35
CA PHE A 416 16.70 4.76 -2.11
C PHE A 416 15.39 4.77 -1.32
N TRP A 417 14.29 4.59 -2.03
CA TRP A 417 12.99 4.93 -1.50
C TRP A 417 11.96 3.83 -1.69
N MET A 418 11.11 3.68 -0.70
CA MET A 418 9.79 3.07 -0.84
C MET A 418 8.78 4.21 -0.87
N LEU A 419 7.97 4.28 -1.92
CA LEU A 419 6.98 5.34 -2.11
C LEU A 419 5.57 4.77 -2.09
N GLY A 420 4.69 5.37 -1.31
CA GLY A 420 3.28 5.02 -1.21
C GLY A 420 2.36 6.20 -1.53
N HIS A 421 1.14 5.88 -1.92
CA HIS A 421 0.10 6.87 -2.19
C HIS A 421 -0.08 7.82 -1.00
N ASP A 422 -0.48 9.07 -1.27
CA ASP A 422 -0.70 10.10 -0.23
C ASP A 422 0.51 10.38 0.67
N GLY A 423 1.73 10.27 0.11
CA GLY A 423 2.95 10.73 0.75
C GLY A 423 3.53 9.78 1.80
N GLN A 424 3.20 8.48 1.75
CA GLN A 424 3.94 7.48 2.52
C GLN A 424 5.34 7.33 1.94
N THR A 425 6.37 7.39 2.77
CA THR A 425 7.75 7.15 2.32
C THR A 425 8.57 6.42 3.38
N ILE A 426 9.44 5.53 2.91
CA ILE A 426 10.60 5.10 3.68
C ILE A 426 11.82 5.41 2.83
N THR A 427 12.74 6.19 3.39
CA THR A 427 14.04 6.48 2.78
C THR A 427 15.11 5.70 3.52
N VAL A 428 15.93 4.99 2.79
CA VAL A 428 17.06 4.23 3.33
C VAL A 428 18.36 4.84 2.79
N ILE A 429 19.28 5.23 3.67
CA ILE A 429 20.50 5.95 3.34
C ILE A 429 21.69 5.17 3.93
N PRO A 430 22.31 4.26 3.16
CA PRO A 430 23.38 3.41 3.66
C PRO A 430 24.61 4.19 4.17
N SER A 431 25.05 5.23 3.47
CA SER A 431 26.21 6.05 3.86
C SER A 431 26.04 6.73 5.22
N LEU A 432 24.79 7.04 5.60
CA LEU A 432 24.46 7.64 6.90
C LEU A 432 23.98 6.63 7.94
N ARG A 433 23.91 5.35 7.57
CA ARG A 433 23.26 4.30 8.39
C ARG A 433 21.89 4.74 8.92
N MET A 434 21.10 5.40 8.05
CA MET A 434 19.86 6.06 8.41
C MET A 434 18.66 5.47 7.67
N VAL A 435 17.53 5.41 8.38
CA VAL A 435 16.20 5.12 7.82
C VAL A 435 15.24 6.21 8.29
N VAL A 436 14.47 6.76 7.37
CA VAL A 436 13.42 7.73 7.68
C VAL A 436 12.09 7.18 7.18
N ALA A 437 11.19 6.83 8.08
CA ALA A 437 9.83 6.41 7.77
C ALA A 437 8.89 7.60 8.00
N ARG A 438 8.19 8.04 6.95
CA ARG A 438 7.16 9.09 7.04
C ARG A 438 5.83 8.53 6.57
N MET A 439 4.83 8.60 7.44
CA MET A 439 3.45 8.19 7.19
C MET A 439 2.55 9.43 7.19
N GLY A 440 1.55 9.47 6.33
CA GLY A 440 0.66 10.63 6.27
C GLY A 440 -0.58 10.44 5.41
N LEU A 441 -1.31 11.52 5.23
CA LEU A 441 -2.41 11.65 4.28
C LEU A 441 -2.17 12.96 3.51
N THR A 442 -1.25 12.89 2.56
CA THR A 442 -0.72 14.05 1.83
C THR A 442 -0.88 13.83 0.33
N PRO A 443 -2.08 14.05 -0.23
CA PRO A 443 -2.31 13.93 -1.66
C PRO A 443 -1.27 14.70 -2.49
N SER A 444 -0.83 14.13 -3.61
CA SER A 444 0.23 14.67 -4.46
C SER A 444 -0.01 16.12 -4.94
N ARG A 445 -1.29 16.51 -5.09
CA ARG A 445 -1.68 17.89 -5.43
C ARG A 445 -1.23 18.96 -4.42
N LEU A 446 -0.89 18.55 -3.19
CA LEU A 446 -0.34 19.46 -2.17
C LEU A 446 1.13 19.77 -2.39
N GLY A 447 1.81 19.07 -3.32
CA GLY A 447 3.17 19.36 -3.73
C GLY A 447 4.25 19.09 -2.67
N TYR A 448 3.94 18.33 -1.65
CA TYR A 448 4.92 17.98 -0.60
C TYR A 448 6.08 17.15 -1.16
N LYS A 449 7.29 17.55 -0.81
CA LYS A 449 8.53 16.88 -1.20
C LYS A 449 9.29 16.43 0.06
N PRO A 450 9.26 15.16 0.42
CA PRO A 450 10.00 14.63 1.57
C PRO A 450 11.53 14.77 1.40
N GLN A 451 12.02 15.01 0.18
CA GLN A 451 13.42 15.31 -0.10
C GLN A 451 13.98 16.43 0.80
N ALA A 452 13.17 17.46 1.10
CA ALA A 452 13.58 18.55 2.00
C ALA A 452 13.90 18.06 3.42
N LEU A 453 13.09 17.16 3.95
CA LEU A 453 13.33 16.54 5.27
C LEU A 453 14.62 15.68 5.22
N ILE A 454 14.80 14.89 4.17
CA ILE A 454 15.97 14.02 4.04
C ILE A 454 17.25 14.86 3.91
N GLU A 455 17.23 15.93 3.11
CA GLU A 455 18.35 16.85 2.99
C GLU A 455 18.71 17.50 4.34
N ALA A 456 17.71 17.95 5.10
CA ALA A 456 17.91 18.56 6.42
C ALA A 456 18.49 17.55 7.43
N LEU A 457 17.98 16.33 7.47
CA LEU A 457 18.50 15.26 8.32
C LEU A 457 19.92 14.84 7.94
N ALA A 458 20.23 14.78 6.64
CA ALA A 458 21.57 14.42 6.16
C ALA A 458 22.65 15.45 6.53
N LYS A 459 22.28 16.70 6.82
CA LYS A 459 23.19 17.77 7.24
C LYS A 459 23.44 17.80 8.74
N ILE A 460 22.72 17.00 9.54
CA ILE A 460 23.00 16.89 10.97
C ILE A 460 24.37 16.19 11.12
N PRO A 461 25.31 16.77 11.90
CA PRO A 461 26.59 16.12 12.16
C PRO A 461 26.34 14.74 12.80
N GLY A 462 26.84 13.68 12.15
CA GLY A 462 26.81 12.35 12.77
C GLY A 462 27.62 12.38 14.07
N GLU A 463 27.16 11.66 15.10
CA GLU A 463 28.03 11.40 16.23
C GLU A 463 29.29 10.69 15.72
N VAL A 464 30.43 11.34 15.90
CA VAL A 464 31.75 10.73 15.65
C VAL A 464 31.95 9.74 16.80
N GLU A 465 31.86 8.43 16.51
CA GLU A 465 32.30 7.37 17.46
C GLU A 465 33.79 7.50 17.79
#